data_d9843808ed7a3f5c547928dd96556c44
#
_entry.id   d9843808ed7a3f5c547928dd96556c44
#
_cell.length_a   1.000
_cell.length_b   1.000
_cell.length_c   1.000
_cell.angle_alpha   90.00
_cell.angle_beta   90.00
_cell.angle_gamma   90.00
#
_symmetry.space_group_name_H-M   'P 1'
#
loop_
_entity.id
_entity.type
_entity.pdbx_description
1 polymer ?
#
loop_
_entity_poly.entity_id
_entity_poly.type
_entity_poly.pdbx_seq_one_letter_code
_entity_poly.pdbx_strand_id
1 'polypeptide(L)'
;MNVSTQPAGVYELEIQVWRDGELTPLVRRGRFSVAWQQSSWWRNPRDVEDDVHFLLDAAEEEEAFARMSPGEQEAFLENYWRERDPTPSTAVNEARAQFALRVQHANQTWTRANLGKGMFTDMGRVYIRYGEPDEILRQVVPAGDQTLTQLVQSIDAAEDRPTGDVETRAVGGDMRPFEVWVYEVTRDRSTTKKPDAKTGPSTRKRLLFLFVDEQGYGDYRLRYSTE
;
A
#
# COMPACT_ATOMS: atom_id res chain seq x y z
N MET A 1 -31.92 -4.30 16.47
CA MET A 1 -31.12 -5.24 15.68
C MET A 1 -29.81 -4.53 15.35
N ASN A 2 -28.68 -5.10 15.69
CA ASN A 2 -27.38 -4.53 15.33
C ASN A 2 -26.93 -5.16 14.01
N VAL A 3 -26.76 -4.35 12.97
CA VAL A 3 -26.36 -4.81 11.61
C VAL A 3 -24.87 -4.53 11.31
N SER A 4 -24.12 -4.03 12.30
CA SER A 4 -22.73 -3.60 12.11
C SER A 4 -21.78 -4.73 11.66
N THR A 5 -22.12 -5.97 11.96
CA THR A 5 -21.34 -7.16 11.58
C THR A 5 -21.87 -7.86 10.32
N GLN A 6 -22.95 -7.35 9.75
CA GLN A 6 -23.54 -7.98 8.57
C GLN A 6 -22.82 -7.52 7.30
N PRO A 7 -22.49 -8.44 6.38
CA PRO A 7 -21.95 -8.04 5.08
C PRO A 7 -22.95 -7.15 4.32
N ALA A 8 -22.42 -6.34 3.41
CA ALA A 8 -23.26 -5.61 2.48
C ALA A 8 -24.10 -6.60 1.64
N GLY A 9 -25.38 -6.36 1.52
CA GLY A 9 -26.28 -7.31 0.85
C GLY A 9 -27.75 -7.01 1.06
N VAL A 10 -28.59 -7.85 0.46
CA VAL A 10 -30.06 -7.80 0.65
C VAL A 10 -30.45 -8.92 1.60
N TYR A 11 -31.16 -8.54 2.63
CA TYR A 11 -31.59 -9.44 3.70
C TYR A 11 -33.10 -9.53 3.75
N GLU A 12 -33.59 -10.68 4.17
CA GLU A 12 -34.98 -10.89 4.51
C GLU A 12 -35.15 -10.92 6.03
N LEU A 13 -35.98 -10.03 6.56
CA LEU A 13 -36.35 -10.01 7.96
C LEU A 13 -37.69 -10.72 8.14
N GLU A 14 -37.71 -11.76 8.95
CA GLU A 14 -38.93 -12.42 9.36
C GLU A 14 -39.21 -12.12 10.84
N ILE A 15 -40.36 -11.54 11.12
CA ILE A 15 -40.85 -11.27 12.47
C ILE A 15 -41.99 -12.22 12.76
N GLN A 16 -41.85 -13.03 13.79
CA GLN A 16 -42.88 -13.91 14.28
C GLN A 16 -43.41 -13.40 15.62
N VAL A 17 -44.73 -13.15 15.68
CA VAL A 17 -45.40 -12.69 16.90
C VAL A 17 -46.32 -13.81 17.37
N TRP A 18 -46.08 -14.29 18.57
CA TRP A 18 -46.90 -15.29 19.23
C TRP A 18 -47.89 -14.63 20.16
N ARG A 19 -49.15 -14.99 20.07
CA ARG A 19 -50.19 -14.56 20.98
C ARG A 19 -50.50 -15.68 21.97
N ASP A 20 -50.71 -15.34 23.24
CA ASP A 20 -51.01 -16.31 24.26
C ASP A 20 -52.23 -17.17 23.87
N GLY A 21 -52.07 -18.50 23.88
CA GLY A 21 -53.07 -19.46 23.52
C GLY A 21 -53.18 -19.81 22.05
N GLU A 22 -52.39 -19.21 21.16
CA GLU A 22 -52.36 -19.56 19.75
C GLU A 22 -51.18 -20.50 19.42
N LEU A 23 -51.41 -21.52 18.57
CA LEU A 23 -50.38 -22.48 18.18
C LEU A 23 -49.59 -22.04 16.97
N THR A 24 -50.02 -20.99 16.26
CA THR A 24 -49.36 -20.45 15.04
C THR A 24 -49.03 -19.01 15.20
N PRO A 25 -47.79 -18.58 14.86
CA PRO A 25 -47.39 -17.18 14.93
C PRO A 25 -47.97 -16.36 13.79
N LEU A 26 -48.20 -15.07 14.06
CA LEU A 26 -48.36 -14.11 13.02
C LEU A 26 -47.01 -13.77 12.42
N VAL A 27 -46.80 -14.08 11.14
CA VAL A 27 -45.53 -13.88 10.45
C VAL A 27 -45.60 -12.63 9.58
N ARG A 28 -44.61 -11.76 9.72
CA ARG A 28 -44.36 -10.59 8.83
C ARG A 28 -42.97 -10.72 8.23
N ARG A 29 -42.89 -10.54 6.91
CA ARG A 29 -41.63 -10.53 6.18
C ARG A 29 -41.38 -9.17 5.56
N GLY A 30 -40.15 -8.71 5.65
CA GLY A 30 -39.69 -7.48 5.03
C GLY A 30 -38.31 -7.68 4.42
N ARG A 31 -37.99 -6.93 3.39
CA ARG A 31 -36.63 -6.89 2.83
C ARG A 31 -35.97 -5.60 3.19
N PHE A 32 -34.69 -5.67 3.53
CA PHE A 32 -33.84 -4.49 3.73
C PHE A 32 -32.46 -4.75 3.12
N SER A 33 -31.77 -3.68 2.78
CA SER A 33 -30.39 -3.76 2.31
C SER A 33 -29.45 -3.16 3.35
N VAL A 34 -28.32 -3.83 3.54
CA VAL A 34 -27.17 -3.27 4.26
C VAL A 34 -26.21 -2.75 3.22
N ALA A 35 -25.88 -1.47 3.30
CA ALA A 35 -24.87 -0.83 2.48
C ALA A 35 -23.94 -0.04 3.40
N TRP A 36 -22.64 -0.30 3.29
CA TRP A 36 -21.63 0.45 4.03
C TRP A 36 -21.26 1.71 3.23
N GLN A 37 -20.89 2.80 3.90
CA GLN A 37 -20.65 4.10 3.25
C GLN A 37 -19.61 4.08 2.12
N GLN A 38 -18.79 3.05 2.10
CA GLN A 38 -17.80 2.84 1.04
C GLN A 38 -17.93 1.42 0.53
N SER A 39 -19.16 1.07 0.22
CA SER A 39 -19.57 -0.30 -0.03
C SER A 39 -18.68 -1.03 -1.02
N SER A 40 -18.28 -2.22 -0.62
CA SER A 40 -17.70 -3.28 -1.43
C SER A 40 -18.52 -3.63 -2.68
N TRP A 41 -19.74 -3.14 -2.83
CA TRP A 41 -20.59 -3.34 -4.02
C TRP A 41 -19.94 -2.92 -5.34
N TRP A 42 -19.05 -1.92 -5.28
CA TRP A 42 -18.38 -1.33 -6.44
C TRP A 42 -16.93 -1.75 -6.56
N ARG A 43 -16.42 -2.48 -5.56
CA ARG A 43 -15.04 -2.93 -5.56
C ARG A 43 -14.98 -4.39 -5.97
N ASN A 44 -14.09 -4.68 -6.92
CA ASN A 44 -13.73 -6.05 -7.19
C ASN A 44 -13.05 -6.65 -5.94
N PRO A 45 -13.46 -7.82 -5.42
CA PRO A 45 -12.81 -8.46 -4.28
C PRO A 45 -11.28 -8.58 -4.44
N ARG A 46 -10.80 -8.84 -5.65
CA ARG A 46 -9.36 -8.89 -5.94
C ARG A 46 -8.64 -7.56 -5.71
N ASP A 47 -9.30 -6.43 -5.94
CA ASP A 47 -8.69 -5.12 -5.68
C ASP A 47 -8.59 -4.84 -4.18
N VAL A 48 -9.49 -5.40 -3.38
CA VAL A 48 -9.40 -5.33 -1.91
C VAL A 48 -8.25 -6.18 -1.39
N GLU A 49 -8.08 -7.40 -1.89
CA GLU A 49 -6.95 -8.27 -1.55
C GLU A 49 -5.62 -7.62 -1.92
N ASP A 50 -5.53 -7.04 -3.11
CA ASP A 50 -4.34 -6.31 -3.56
C ASP A 50 -4.02 -5.11 -2.64
N ASP A 51 -5.03 -4.31 -2.27
CA ASP A 51 -4.85 -3.18 -1.36
C ASP A 51 -4.36 -3.65 0.01
N VAL A 52 -4.98 -4.70 0.56
CA VAL A 52 -4.68 -5.25 1.89
C VAL A 52 -3.22 -5.72 1.99
N HIS A 53 -2.68 -6.30 0.93
CA HIS A 53 -1.27 -6.69 0.85
C HIS A 53 -0.31 -5.52 1.13
N PHE A 54 -0.70 -4.27 0.87
CA PHE A 54 0.11 -3.08 1.17
C PHE A 54 -0.22 -2.44 2.51
N LEU A 55 -1.36 -2.78 3.10
CA LEU A 55 -1.81 -2.21 4.36
C LEU A 55 -1.32 -3.02 5.57
N LEU A 56 -1.11 -4.33 5.39
CA LEU A 56 -0.71 -5.25 6.44
C LEU A 56 0.76 -5.64 6.24
N ASP A 57 1.54 -5.56 7.32
CA ASP A 57 2.98 -5.83 7.28
C ASP A 57 3.30 -7.32 7.50
N ALA A 58 2.35 -8.10 8.05
CA ALA A 58 2.55 -9.50 8.40
C ALA A 58 1.63 -10.44 7.61
N ALA A 59 2.19 -11.52 7.08
CA ALA A 59 1.45 -12.53 6.34
C ALA A 59 0.32 -13.17 7.18
N GLU A 60 0.51 -13.30 8.49
CA GLU A 60 -0.50 -13.81 9.41
C GLU A 60 -1.72 -12.87 9.50
N GLU A 61 -1.51 -11.56 9.39
CA GLU A 61 -2.58 -10.57 9.38
C GLU A 61 -3.37 -10.62 8.07
N GLU A 62 -2.69 -10.79 6.93
CA GLU A 62 -3.34 -10.99 5.62
C GLU A 62 -4.20 -12.26 5.62
N GLU A 63 -3.68 -13.37 6.16
CA GLU A 63 -4.45 -14.61 6.29
C GLU A 63 -5.64 -14.47 7.24
N ALA A 64 -5.47 -13.75 8.34
CA ALA A 64 -6.56 -13.48 9.27
C ALA A 64 -7.66 -12.66 8.61
N PHE A 65 -7.27 -11.61 7.85
CA PHE A 65 -8.20 -10.79 7.08
C PHE A 65 -8.96 -11.63 6.03
N ALA A 66 -8.27 -12.50 5.30
CA ALA A 66 -8.89 -13.35 4.29
C ALA A 66 -9.94 -14.33 4.85
N ARG A 67 -9.83 -14.69 6.14
CA ARG A 67 -10.81 -15.57 6.84
C ARG A 67 -12.02 -14.81 7.38
N MET A 68 -11.98 -13.48 7.42
CA MET A 68 -13.10 -12.66 7.88
C MET A 68 -14.27 -12.70 6.90
N SER A 69 -15.48 -12.58 7.42
CA SER A 69 -16.65 -12.32 6.59
C SER A 69 -16.55 -10.96 5.91
N PRO A 70 -17.23 -10.72 4.77
CA PRO A 70 -17.18 -9.43 4.08
C PRO A 70 -17.51 -8.22 4.96
N GLY A 71 -18.44 -8.36 5.91
CA GLY A 71 -18.77 -7.29 6.85
C GLY A 71 -17.67 -7.03 7.88
N GLU A 72 -16.98 -8.09 8.33
CA GLU A 72 -15.83 -7.96 9.21
C GLU A 72 -14.64 -7.34 8.50
N GLN A 73 -14.39 -7.72 7.24
CA GLN A 73 -13.36 -7.11 6.40
C GLN A 73 -13.61 -5.61 6.22
N GLU A 74 -14.85 -5.22 5.95
CA GLU A 74 -15.24 -3.82 5.80
C GLU A 74 -15.05 -3.04 7.10
N ALA A 75 -15.52 -3.59 8.22
CA ALA A 75 -15.33 -2.99 9.55
C ALA A 75 -13.85 -2.86 9.93
N PHE A 76 -13.04 -3.88 9.59
CA PHE A 76 -11.59 -3.83 9.79
C PHE A 76 -10.95 -2.69 9.00
N LEU A 77 -11.24 -2.57 7.70
CA LEU A 77 -10.70 -1.52 6.86
C LEU A 77 -11.17 -0.11 7.27
N GLU A 78 -12.42 0.03 7.69
CA GLU A 78 -12.92 1.30 8.24
C GLU A 78 -12.17 1.71 9.51
N ASN A 79 -11.94 0.75 10.43
CA ASN A 79 -11.17 0.99 11.63
C ASN A 79 -9.71 1.32 11.32
N TYR A 80 -9.10 0.58 10.40
CA TYR A 80 -7.73 0.79 9.94
C TYR A 80 -7.53 2.23 9.45
N TRP A 81 -8.42 2.71 8.57
CA TRP A 81 -8.32 4.06 8.02
C TRP A 81 -8.70 5.14 9.03
N ARG A 82 -9.69 4.90 9.90
CA ARG A 82 -10.04 5.84 10.97
C ARG A 82 -8.89 6.11 11.93
N GLU A 83 -8.11 5.08 12.26
CA GLU A 83 -6.94 5.22 13.13
C GLU A 83 -5.80 6.01 12.50
N ARG A 84 -5.76 6.07 11.17
CA ARG A 84 -4.73 6.72 10.36
C ARG A 84 -5.19 8.05 9.75
N ASP A 85 -6.37 8.48 10.08
CA ASP A 85 -6.95 9.74 9.62
C ASP A 85 -6.20 10.92 10.27
N PRO A 86 -5.50 11.76 9.47
CA PRO A 86 -4.78 12.91 10.01
C PRO A 86 -5.72 14.04 10.45
N THR A 87 -6.94 14.11 9.89
CA THR A 87 -7.92 15.15 10.18
C THR A 87 -9.33 14.59 10.41
N PRO A 88 -9.58 13.92 11.58
CA PRO A 88 -10.86 13.24 11.84
C PRO A 88 -12.09 14.15 11.85
N SER A 89 -11.91 15.47 11.79
CA SER A 89 -12.98 16.46 11.71
C SER A 89 -13.50 16.70 10.29
N THR A 90 -12.82 16.20 9.27
CA THR A 90 -13.25 16.30 7.86
C THR A 90 -14.07 15.07 7.44
N ALA A 91 -14.84 15.22 6.36
CA ALA A 91 -15.65 14.12 5.83
C ALA A 91 -14.83 13.11 5.01
N VAL A 92 -13.62 13.48 4.63
CA VAL A 92 -12.73 12.68 3.79
C VAL A 92 -11.52 12.27 4.62
N ASN A 93 -11.17 10.99 4.58
CA ASN A 93 -9.94 10.49 5.16
C ASN A 93 -8.81 10.69 4.14
N GLU A 94 -7.91 11.64 4.41
CA GLU A 94 -6.84 12.03 3.49
C GLU A 94 -5.82 10.93 3.30
N ALA A 95 -5.49 10.16 4.34
CA ALA A 95 -4.55 9.05 4.25
C ALA A 95 -5.06 7.97 3.28
N ARG A 96 -6.35 7.64 3.38
CA ARG A 96 -6.99 6.69 2.47
C ARG A 96 -7.06 7.20 1.03
N ALA A 97 -7.42 8.48 0.86
CA ALA A 97 -7.47 9.09 -0.46
C ALA A 97 -6.10 9.12 -1.12
N GLN A 98 -5.06 9.46 -0.35
CA GLN A 98 -3.67 9.47 -0.83
C GLN A 98 -3.18 8.07 -1.20
N PHE A 99 -3.49 7.05 -0.39
CA PHE A 99 -3.16 5.67 -0.72
C PHE A 99 -3.80 5.25 -2.06
N ALA A 100 -5.10 5.50 -2.23
CA ALA A 100 -5.82 5.17 -3.47
C ALA A 100 -5.21 5.86 -4.71
N LEU A 101 -4.83 7.13 -4.58
CA LEU A 101 -4.16 7.86 -5.66
C LEU A 101 -2.79 7.27 -6.00
N ARG A 102 -2.01 6.86 -4.99
CA ARG A 102 -0.71 6.22 -5.20
C ARG A 102 -0.84 4.87 -5.88
N VAL A 103 -1.79 4.03 -5.46
CA VAL A 103 -2.09 2.75 -6.12
C VAL A 103 -2.51 2.97 -7.57
N GLN A 104 -3.39 3.93 -7.81
CA GLN A 104 -3.81 4.29 -9.17
C GLN A 104 -2.61 4.71 -10.02
N HIS A 105 -1.76 5.61 -9.52
CA HIS A 105 -0.56 6.07 -10.21
C HIS A 105 0.39 4.91 -10.52
N ALA A 106 0.67 4.06 -9.53
CA ALA A 106 1.54 2.90 -9.69
C ALA A 106 1.03 1.97 -10.80
N ASN A 107 -0.28 1.69 -10.81
CA ASN A 107 -0.89 0.84 -11.83
C ASN A 107 -0.91 1.49 -13.22
N GLN A 108 -1.06 2.81 -13.30
CA GLN A 108 -1.00 3.52 -14.59
C GLN A 108 0.42 3.58 -15.17
N THR A 109 1.42 3.73 -14.29
CA THR A 109 2.80 4.00 -14.72
C THR A 109 3.60 2.72 -14.97
N TRP A 110 3.50 1.74 -14.09
CA TRP A 110 4.39 0.56 -14.09
C TRP A 110 3.71 -0.76 -14.44
N THR A 111 2.40 -0.79 -14.76
CA THR A 111 1.76 -2.01 -15.27
C THR A 111 2.37 -2.40 -16.61
N ARG A 112 2.73 -3.66 -16.74
CA ARG A 112 3.22 -4.27 -17.98
C ARG A 112 2.47 -5.57 -18.23
N ALA A 113 2.22 -5.90 -19.49
CA ALA A 113 1.43 -7.07 -19.88
C ALA A 113 2.03 -8.40 -19.36
N ASN A 114 3.34 -8.45 -19.21
CA ASN A 114 4.09 -9.63 -18.74
C ASN A 114 4.44 -9.61 -17.25
N LEU A 115 4.28 -8.46 -16.56
CA LEU A 115 4.68 -8.28 -15.15
C LEU A 115 3.49 -8.10 -14.21
N GLY A 116 2.27 -7.92 -14.75
CA GLY A 116 1.07 -7.69 -13.96
C GLY A 116 0.85 -6.24 -13.55
N LYS A 117 0.09 -6.04 -12.46
CA LYS A 117 -0.25 -4.70 -11.96
C LYS A 117 0.99 -3.95 -11.47
N GLY A 118 1.09 -2.67 -11.83
CA GLY A 118 2.22 -1.82 -11.49
C GLY A 118 2.47 -1.66 -9.99
N MET A 119 1.43 -1.77 -9.18
CA MET A 119 1.52 -1.74 -7.71
C MET A 119 2.44 -2.83 -7.14
N PHE A 120 2.59 -3.97 -7.82
CA PHE A 120 3.44 -5.08 -7.38
C PHE A 120 4.89 -5.00 -7.88
N THR A 121 5.20 -4.03 -8.75
CA THR A 121 6.59 -3.78 -9.14
C THR A 121 7.38 -3.15 -7.99
N ASP A 122 8.70 -3.27 -8.01
CA ASP A 122 9.53 -2.68 -6.96
C ASP A 122 9.38 -1.16 -6.89
N MET A 123 9.32 -0.48 -8.06
CA MET A 123 9.02 0.96 -8.11
C MET A 123 7.63 1.29 -7.56
N GLY A 124 6.61 0.49 -7.94
CA GLY A 124 5.24 0.68 -7.46
C GLY A 124 5.14 0.55 -5.94
N ARG A 125 5.80 -0.45 -5.35
CA ARG A 125 5.85 -0.66 -3.90
C ARG A 125 6.44 0.53 -3.16
N VAL A 126 7.59 1.01 -3.61
CA VAL A 126 8.24 2.18 -3.01
C VAL A 126 7.38 3.42 -3.16
N TYR A 127 6.80 3.65 -4.35
CA TYR A 127 5.92 4.80 -4.58
C TYR A 127 4.64 4.77 -3.73
N ILE A 128 4.00 3.63 -3.57
CA ILE A 128 2.80 3.50 -2.72
C ILE A 128 3.16 3.84 -1.27
N ARG A 129 4.32 3.39 -0.80
CA ARG A 129 4.76 3.60 0.58
C ARG A 129 5.18 5.04 0.86
N TYR A 130 5.99 5.63 -0.01
CA TYR A 130 6.62 6.94 0.24
C TYR A 130 6.04 8.08 -0.61
N GLY A 131 5.31 7.78 -1.67
CA GLY A 131 4.77 8.76 -2.62
C GLY A 131 5.79 9.19 -3.67
N GLU A 132 5.62 10.40 -4.18
CA GLU A 132 6.55 10.99 -5.13
C GLU A 132 7.92 11.25 -4.48
N PRO A 133 9.03 10.80 -5.10
CA PRO A 133 10.36 11.08 -4.60
C PRO A 133 10.68 12.57 -4.69
N ASP A 134 11.48 13.05 -3.74
CA ASP A 134 11.92 14.46 -3.72
C ASP A 134 12.93 14.75 -4.84
N GLU A 135 13.74 13.74 -5.18
CA GLU A 135 14.72 13.82 -6.25
C GLU A 135 14.81 12.50 -6.99
N ILE A 136 14.91 12.55 -8.31
CA ILE A 136 15.13 11.37 -9.17
C ILE A 136 16.37 11.62 -10.01
N LEU A 137 17.37 10.74 -9.86
CA LEU A 137 18.53 10.68 -10.74
C LEU A 137 18.31 9.53 -11.74
N ARG A 138 18.28 9.84 -13.03
CA ARG A 138 18.06 8.85 -14.10
C ARG A 138 19.26 8.74 -15.00
N GLN A 139 19.66 7.52 -15.32
CA GLN A 139 20.63 7.26 -16.37
C GLN A 139 20.11 6.14 -17.27
N VAL A 140 19.71 6.52 -18.48
CA VAL A 140 19.16 5.59 -19.48
C VAL A 140 20.27 5.04 -20.39
N VAL A 141 21.24 5.88 -20.69
CA VAL A 141 22.44 5.50 -21.45
C VAL A 141 23.65 5.97 -20.68
N PRO A 142 24.57 5.08 -20.34
CA PRO A 142 25.80 5.51 -19.65
C PRO A 142 26.61 6.40 -20.57
N ALA A 143 26.66 7.66 -20.23
CA ALA A 143 27.51 8.64 -20.91
C ALA A 143 28.58 9.10 -19.92
N GLY A 144 29.83 8.58 -20.08
CA GLY A 144 30.96 9.01 -19.30
C GLY A 144 31.27 8.14 -18.09
N ASP A 145 32.14 8.66 -17.20
CA ASP A 145 32.79 7.93 -16.11
C ASP A 145 31.91 7.60 -14.90
N GLN A 146 30.62 7.92 -14.91
CA GLN A 146 29.71 7.58 -13.81
C GLN A 146 29.08 6.21 -14.02
N THR A 147 29.73 5.21 -13.49
CA THR A 147 29.20 3.85 -13.45
C THR A 147 28.28 3.67 -12.23
N LEU A 148 27.33 2.72 -12.33
CA LEU A 148 26.50 2.31 -11.20
C LEU A 148 27.34 2.03 -9.95
N THR A 149 28.51 1.40 -10.11
CA THR A 149 29.44 1.09 -9.04
C THR A 149 29.95 2.35 -8.34
N GLN A 150 30.30 3.38 -9.09
CA GLN A 150 30.80 4.67 -8.51
C GLN A 150 29.68 5.40 -7.79
N LEU A 151 28.45 5.34 -8.30
CA LEU A 151 27.28 5.92 -7.64
C LEU A 151 27.03 5.24 -6.29
N VAL A 152 27.00 3.90 -6.24
CA VAL A 152 26.82 3.14 -5.00
C VAL A 152 27.95 3.47 -4.00
N GLN A 153 29.21 3.50 -4.44
CA GLN A 153 30.33 3.87 -3.60
C GLN A 153 30.21 5.31 -3.07
N SER A 154 29.71 6.25 -3.87
CA SER A 154 29.51 7.62 -3.42
C SER A 154 28.39 7.76 -2.39
N ILE A 155 27.35 6.94 -2.50
CA ILE A 155 26.24 6.87 -1.53
C ILE A 155 26.73 6.27 -0.21
N ASP A 156 27.46 5.15 -0.26
CA ASP A 156 28.00 4.47 0.93
C ASP A 156 29.03 5.37 1.66
N ALA A 157 29.88 6.08 0.91
CA ALA A 157 30.83 7.03 1.48
C ALA A 157 30.16 8.23 2.16
N ALA A 158 29.00 8.68 1.64
CA ALA A 158 28.24 9.79 2.23
C ALA A 158 27.48 9.38 3.52
N GLU A 159 27.21 8.09 3.71
CA GLU A 159 26.47 7.57 4.88
C GLU A 159 27.38 6.98 5.98
N ASP A 160 28.72 7.04 5.81
CA ASP A 160 29.71 6.47 6.73
C ASP A 160 29.42 5.00 7.11
N ARG A 161 28.90 4.22 6.14
CA ARG A 161 28.64 2.80 6.28
C ARG A 161 29.79 1.99 5.70
N PRO A 162 30.26 0.94 6.40
CA PRO A 162 31.22 0.02 5.80
C PRO A 162 30.57 -0.67 4.61
N THR A 163 31.26 -0.65 3.48
CA THR A 163 30.89 -1.28 2.22
C THR A 163 30.72 -2.80 2.43
N GLY A 164 29.53 -3.22 2.87
CA GLY A 164 29.16 -4.60 3.10
C GLY A 164 28.31 -5.11 1.94
N ASP A 165 28.89 -6.00 1.15
CA ASP A 165 28.18 -6.96 0.27
C ASP A 165 27.26 -6.44 -0.85
N VAL A 166 27.56 -5.29 -1.42
CA VAL A 166 27.17 -5.10 -2.82
C VAL A 166 28.16 -5.94 -3.64
N GLU A 167 27.70 -7.05 -4.22
CA GLU A 167 28.51 -7.84 -5.14
C GLU A 167 28.92 -6.98 -6.33
N THR A 168 29.97 -6.19 -6.15
CA THR A 168 30.66 -5.41 -7.18
C THR A 168 31.52 -6.36 -8.02
N ARG A 169 30.86 -7.31 -8.71
CA ARG A 169 31.47 -8.02 -9.83
C ARG A 169 31.25 -7.23 -11.11
N ALA A 170 31.87 -6.06 -11.20
CA ALA A 170 31.95 -5.36 -12.47
C ALA A 170 33.41 -5.03 -12.78
N VAL A 171 34.05 -5.94 -13.47
CA VAL A 171 35.20 -5.62 -14.31
C VAL A 171 34.63 -5.06 -15.62
N GLY A 172 34.56 -3.73 -15.70
CA GLY A 172 33.92 -3.00 -16.83
C GLY A 172 32.68 -2.25 -16.32
N GLY A 173 32.58 -0.96 -16.60
CA GLY A 173 31.48 -0.11 -16.12
C GLY A 173 30.10 -0.74 -16.38
N ASP A 174 29.29 -0.87 -15.36
CA ASP A 174 27.93 -1.36 -15.49
C ASP A 174 27.11 -0.34 -16.29
N MET A 175 26.71 -0.75 -17.50
CA MET A 175 26.04 0.10 -18.47
C MET A 175 24.51 -0.06 -18.46
N ARG A 176 23.96 -0.73 -17.44
CA ARG A 176 22.50 -0.91 -17.35
C ARG A 176 21.82 0.41 -16.99
N PRO A 177 20.63 0.68 -17.55
CA PRO A 177 19.82 1.82 -17.14
C PRO A 177 19.48 1.75 -15.64
N PHE A 178 19.51 2.89 -14.96
CA PHE A 178 19.15 2.94 -13.54
C PHE A 178 18.42 4.23 -13.18
N GLU A 179 17.65 4.16 -12.09
CA GLU A 179 17.06 5.31 -11.42
C GLU A 179 17.39 5.25 -9.92
N VAL A 180 17.78 6.41 -9.36
CA VAL A 180 17.91 6.58 -7.92
C VAL A 180 16.81 7.52 -7.45
N TRP A 181 15.98 7.03 -6.55
CA TRP A 181 14.95 7.83 -5.90
C TRP A 181 15.41 8.24 -4.51
N VAL A 182 15.30 9.53 -4.25
CA VAL A 182 15.68 10.13 -2.98
C VAL A 182 14.43 10.66 -2.28
N TYR A 183 14.26 10.29 -1.00
CA TYR A 183 13.19 10.78 -0.14
C TYR A 183 13.77 11.46 1.08
N GLU A 184 13.31 12.66 1.38
CA GLU A 184 13.51 13.30 2.66
C GLU A 184 12.33 12.94 3.58
N VAL A 185 12.51 11.89 4.39
CA VAL A 185 11.44 11.40 5.27
C VAL A 185 11.43 12.18 6.56
N THR A 186 10.48 13.10 6.66
CA THR A 186 9.91 13.48 7.94
C THR A 186 8.86 12.42 8.29
N ARG A 187 8.70 12.09 9.56
CA ARG A 187 7.87 10.97 10.07
C ARG A 187 6.46 10.81 9.48
N ASP A 188 5.91 11.84 8.84
CA ASP A 188 4.54 11.90 8.32
C ASP A 188 4.31 11.31 6.91
N ARG A 189 5.36 10.88 6.22
CA ARG A 189 5.21 10.48 4.80
C ARG A 189 4.64 9.09 4.56
N SER A 190 4.72 8.19 5.53
CA SER A 190 4.18 6.83 5.35
C SER A 190 2.67 6.80 5.61
N THR A 191 1.88 6.61 4.57
CA THR A 191 0.42 6.46 4.67
C THR A 191 -0.02 5.16 5.33
N THR A 192 0.90 4.19 5.50
CA THR A 192 0.60 2.85 6.02
C THR A 192 0.95 2.67 7.51
N LYS A 193 1.73 3.60 8.12
CA LYS A 193 2.10 3.50 9.54
C LYS A 193 1.28 4.43 10.42
N LYS A 194 0.80 3.90 11.54
CA LYS A 194 0.11 4.65 12.59
C LYS A 194 1.06 5.72 13.16
N PRO A 195 0.61 6.99 13.34
CA PRO A 195 1.44 8.01 13.97
C PRO A 195 1.76 7.63 15.41
N ASP A 196 3.05 7.49 15.73
CA ASP A 196 3.50 7.18 17.09
C ASP A 196 3.41 8.41 17.99
N ALA A 197 2.65 8.29 19.09
CA ALA A 197 2.40 9.38 20.05
C ALA A 197 3.63 9.79 20.90
N LYS A 198 4.79 9.14 20.72
CA LYS A 198 6.01 9.39 21.53
C LYS A 198 7.19 9.73 20.66
N THR A 199 7.29 11.00 20.22
CA THR A 199 8.46 11.37 19.45
C THR A 199 9.08 12.68 19.86
N GLY A 200 10.38 12.54 20.21
CA GLY A 200 11.34 13.62 20.33
C GLY A 200 11.64 14.30 18.99
N PRO A 201 12.61 15.26 18.93
CA PRO A 201 12.83 16.12 17.79
C PRO A 201 12.98 15.33 16.49
N SER A 202 12.26 15.78 15.47
CA SER A 202 12.17 15.18 14.14
C SER A 202 13.57 15.10 13.50
N THR A 203 14.17 13.93 13.50
CA THR A 203 15.37 13.66 12.71
C THR A 203 14.94 13.46 11.27
N ARG A 204 15.35 14.33 10.37
CA ARG A 204 15.17 14.10 8.93
C ARG A 204 16.04 12.93 8.52
N LYS A 205 15.41 11.87 8.01
CA LYS A 205 16.12 10.71 7.46
C LYS A 205 16.04 10.81 5.94
N ARG A 206 17.18 10.71 5.28
CA ARG A 206 17.24 10.61 3.83
C ARG A 206 17.21 9.13 3.45
N LEU A 207 16.23 8.74 2.64
CA LEU A 207 16.14 7.39 2.11
C LEU A 207 16.49 7.39 0.63
N LEU A 208 17.26 6.40 0.23
CA LEU A 208 17.71 6.18 -1.14
C LEU A 208 17.22 4.81 -1.61
N PHE A 209 16.69 4.76 -2.83
CA PHE A 209 16.30 3.54 -3.50
C PHE A 209 16.92 3.52 -4.90
N LEU A 210 17.73 2.51 -5.17
CA LEU A 210 18.36 2.30 -6.46
C LEU A 210 17.63 1.21 -7.22
N PHE A 211 17.09 1.57 -8.38
CA PHE A 211 16.44 0.66 -9.30
C PHE A 211 17.27 0.49 -10.56
N VAL A 212 17.44 -0.75 -11.01
CA VAL A 212 18.22 -1.10 -12.20
C VAL A 212 17.35 -1.87 -13.18
N ASP A 213 17.35 -1.45 -14.43
CA ASP A 213 16.76 -2.22 -15.53
C ASP A 213 17.78 -3.20 -16.08
N GLU A 214 17.70 -4.44 -15.63
CA GLU A 214 18.71 -5.48 -15.95
C GLU A 214 18.70 -5.90 -17.41
N GLN A 215 17.55 -5.77 -18.06
CA GLN A 215 17.33 -6.28 -19.41
C GLN A 215 17.10 -5.19 -20.44
N GLY A 216 16.99 -3.92 -20.04
CA GLY A 216 16.75 -2.79 -20.92
C GLY A 216 15.30 -2.71 -21.46
N TYR A 217 14.36 -3.40 -20.80
CA TYR A 217 12.94 -3.43 -21.21
C TYR A 217 12.03 -2.57 -20.34
N GLY A 218 12.60 -1.78 -19.43
CA GLY A 218 11.86 -0.94 -18.48
C GLY A 218 11.36 -1.70 -17.25
N ASP A 219 11.86 -2.92 -16.99
CA ASP A 219 11.61 -3.66 -15.73
C ASP A 219 12.68 -3.32 -14.71
N TYR A 220 12.46 -2.22 -14.02
CA TYR A 220 13.35 -1.72 -12.99
C TYR A 220 13.19 -2.52 -11.69
N ARG A 221 14.27 -3.14 -11.24
CA ARG A 221 14.34 -3.92 -9.99
C ARG A 221 15.10 -3.17 -8.91
N LEU A 222 14.60 -3.23 -7.68
CA LEU A 222 15.28 -2.65 -6.53
C LEU A 222 16.57 -3.42 -6.26
N ARG A 223 17.69 -2.71 -6.26
CA ARG A 223 19.02 -3.27 -6.02
C ARG A 223 19.64 -2.82 -4.71
N TYR A 224 19.30 -1.62 -4.27
CA TYR A 224 19.80 -1.06 -3.03
C TYR A 224 18.77 -0.17 -2.36
N SER A 225 18.72 -0.18 -1.04
CA SER A 225 17.89 0.69 -0.22
C SER A 225 18.60 1.01 1.09
N THR A 226 18.46 2.25 1.55
CA THR A 226 18.90 2.68 2.89
C THR A 226 17.80 2.58 3.94
N GLU A 227 16.70 1.94 3.61
CA GLU A 227 15.56 1.73 4.50
C GLU A 227 15.87 0.92 5.76
#